data_b5f1d732ef31ed435bc976776bef6ff7
#
_entry.id   b5f1d732ef31ed435bc976776bef6ff7
#
_cell.length_a   1.000
_cell.length_b   1.000
_cell.length_c   1.000
_cell.angle_alpha   90.00
_cell.angle_beta   90.00
_cell.angle_gamma   90.00
#
_symmetry.space_group_name_H-M   'P 1'
#
loop_
_entity.id
_entity.type
_entity.pdbx_description
1 polymer ?
#
loop_
_entity_poly.entity_id
_entity_poly.type
_entity_poly.pdbx_seq_one_letter_code
_entity_poly.pdbx_strand_id
1 'polypeptide(L)'
;HFAARMDESVIVGYYTSAEVHPRSPARLLLSKERKKPMARNDGIDRTFARNQDLPTLDDVTKVQEHNEREKDSYSNQDIDTTQTHRNVHFKKPTDSYAAMFDQMIADGVISTRGLKADAVKYGELLFDVNSAYFHNHGGYEYAKQFYADAYKAAVEIVGGEQYILSAVMHADERNRAMSEALGEDVYHYHLHVVYIPVVEKQILWSKRCKDESLRGTVKETITQVSRSKKWESK
;
A
#
# COMPACT_ATOMS: atom_id res chain seq x y z
N HIS A 1 3.67 14.05 12.94
CA HIS A 1 4.35 12.85 13.50
C HIS A 1 3.47 11.64 13.28
N PHE A 2 3.91 10.77 12.36
CA PHE A 2 3.29 9.47 12.10
C PHE A 2 3.69 8.55 13.26
N ALA A 3 2.82 8.37 14.25
CA ALA A 3 2.98 7.33 15.25
C ALA A 3 2.05 6.17 14.89
N ALA A 4 2.57 5.23 14.11
CA ALA A 4 1.85 4.00 13.77
C ALA A 4 2.11 2.97 14.87
N ARG A 5 1.08 2.56 15.60
CA ARG A 5 1.06 1.27 16.31
C ARG A 5 0.56 0.23 15.33
N MET A 6 1.43 -0.72 14.98
CA MET A 6 1.08 -1.84 14.11
C MET A 6 0.55 -2.98 14.97
N ASP A 7 -0.73 -3.24 14.88
CA ASP A 7 -1.34 -4.53 15.21
C ASP A 7 -1.55 -5.32 13.91
N GLU A 8 -1.49 -6.65 13.95
CA GLU A 8 -1.19 -7.55 12.84
C GLU A 8 -2.04 -7.46 11.56
N SER A 9 -3.06 -6.63 11.52
CA SER A 9 -3.94 -6.51 10.34
C SER A 9 -4.35 -5.10 9.92
N VAL A 10 -4.27 -4.10 10.81
CA VAL A 10 -4.82 -2.76 10.51
C VAL A 10 -4.01 -1.66 11.17
N ILE A 11 -3.52 -0.71 10.37
CA ILE A 11 -2.99 0.57 10.85
C ILE A 11 -4.12 1.60 10.70
N VAL A 12 -4.62 2.13 11.79
CA VAL A 12 -5.62 3.21 11.77
C VAL A 12 -4.95 4.48 12.29
N GLY A 13 -4.75 5.45 11.41
CA GLY A 13 -4.32 6.80 11.76
C GLY A 13 -5.52 7.74 11.78
N TYR A 14 -5.62 8.57 12.80
CA TYR A 14 -6.63 9.62 12.90
C TYR A 14 -5.95 10.97 12.75
N TYR A 15 -6.43 11.78 11.80
CA TYR A 15 -6.05 13.18 11.70
C TYR A 15 -7.26 14.04 12.08
N THR A 16 -7.06 15.01 12.92
CA THR A 16 -8.06 16.05 13.14
C THR A 16 -7.76 17.22 12.19
N SER A 17 -8.79 17.79 11.61
CA SER A 17 -8.69 18.89 10.63
C SER A 17 -7.95 20.14 11.14
N ALA A 18 -7.55 20.17 12.41
CA ALA A 18 -6.80 21.27 13.02
C ALA A 18 -5.29 21.23 12.76
N GLU A 19 -4.72 20.09 12.32
CA GLU A 19 -3.26 19.93 12.17
C GLU A 19 -2.72 20.12 10.75
N VAL A 20 -3.61 20.28 9.75
CA VAL A 20 -3.21 20.47 8.36
C VAL A 20 -3.60 21.84 7.86
N HIS A 21 -2.74 22.83 8.12
CA HIS A 21 -2.73 24.21 7.61
C HIS A 21 -3.86 25.18 8.03
N PRO A 22 -3.50 26.28 8.71
CA PRO A 22 -4.42 27.36 9.02
C PRO A 22 -4.45 28.44 7.93
N ARG A 23 -4.99 28.20 6.75
CA ARG A 23 -5.40 29.26 5.81
C ARG A 23 -6.15 28.72 4.60
N SER A 24 -7.47 28.63 4.69
CA SER A 24 -8.34 28.89 3.53
C SER A 24 -9.72 29.34 4.01
N PRO A 25 -10.19 30.54 3.64
CA PRO A 25 -11.51 31.05 3.97
C PRO A 25 -12.47 30.66 2.84
N ALA A 26 -13.16 29.55 2.95
CA ALA A 26 -14.33 29.30 2.13
C ALA A 26 -15.41 28.58 2.95
N ARG A 27 -16.03 29.35 3.85
CA ARG A 27 -17.31 29.00 4.43
C ARG A 27 -18.38 29.35 3.41
N LEU A 28 -18.70 28.41 2.50
CA LEU A 28 -19.84 28.59 1.59
C LEU A 28 -21.11 28.15 2.31
N LEU A 29 -22.07 29.09 2.37
CA LEU A 29 -23.43 28.92 2.91
C LEU A 29 -24.16 27.83 2.11
N LEU A 30 -24.35 26.67 2.69
CA LEU A 30 -25.22 25.61 2.16
C LEU A 30 -26.65 25.82 2.73
N SER A 31 -27.59 25.98 1.81
CA SER A 31 -29.02 26.05 2.06
C SER A 31 -29.52 24.79 2.78
N LYS A 32 -30.48 24.99 3.71
CA LYS A 32 -31.10 23.92 4.51
C LYS A 32 -32.02 23.05 3.65
N GLU A 33 -31.49 22.04 3.02
CA GLU A 33 -32.25 20.84 2.66
C GLU A 33 -31.79 19.67 3.50
N ARG A 34 -32.75 18.91 4.10
CA ARG A 34 -32.49 17.73 4.92
C ARG A 34 -31.88 16.64 4.04
N LYS A 35 -30.58 16.66 3.86
CA LYS A 35 -29.85 15.53 3.25
C LYS A 35 -29.81 14.37 4.23
N LYS A 36 -30.07 13.14 3.74
CA LYS A 36 -29.84 11.93 4.52
C LYS A 36 -28.41 11.96 5.06
N PRO A 37 -28.18 11.57 6.34
CA PRO A 37 -26.84 11.61 6.88
C PRO A 37 -25.94 10.68 6.07
N MET A 38 -24.96 11.26 5.37
CA MET A 38 -23.83 10.51 4.90
C MET A 38 -23.13 9.88 6.11
N ALA A 39 -22.65 8.64 5.97
CA ALA A 39 -22.05 7.89 7.04
C ALA A 39 -21.05 8.76 7.84
N ARG A 40 -21.41 9.00 9.11
CA ARG A 40 -20.61 9.64 10.17
C ARG A 40 -19.81 10.88 9.74
N ASN A 41 -20.47 12.01 9.59
CA ASN A 41 -19.78 13.31 9.59
C ASN A 41 -19.58 13.75 11.06
N ASP A 42 -18.61 13.15 11.72
CA ASP A 42 -18.17 13.52 13.07
C ASP A 42 -16.98 14.49 13.04
N GLY A 43 -16.64 15.02 11.86
CA GLY A 43 -15.51 15.94 11.66
C GLY A 43 -14.14 15.26 11.76
N ILE A 44 -14.09 13.94 11.76
CA ILE A 44 -12.85 13.17 11.82
C ILE A 44 -12.56 12.62 10.43
N ASP A 45 -11.46 13.05 9.83
CA ASP A 45 -10.93 12.46 8.62
C ASP A 45 -10.22 11.15 8.97
N ARG A 46 -10.72 10.03 8.44
CA ARG A 46 -10.18 8.72 8.73
C ARG A 46 -9.27 8.27 7.60
N THR A 47 -8.02 8.01 7.96
CA THR A 47 -7.08 7.29 7.11
C THR A 47 -7.03 5.85 7.58
N PHE A 48 -7.12 4.95 6.63
CA PHE A 48 -6.99 3.52 6.85
C PHE A 48 -5.74 3.01 6.14
N ALA A 49 -4.91 2.24 6.85
CA ALA A 49 -3.81 1.52 6.23
C ALA A 49 -3.89 0.05 6.62
N ARG A 50 -3.85 -0.83 5.63
CA ARG A 50 -3.92 -2.28 5.82
C ARG A 50 -2.70 -2.95 5.19
N ASN A 51 -2.17 -3.94 5.88
CA ASN A 51 -1.18 -4.85 5.35
C ASN A 51 -1.83 -6.21 5.11
N GLN A 52 -1.91 -6.61 3.86
CA GLN A 52 -2.55 -7.85 3.42
C GLN A 52 -1.50 -8.85 2.93
N ASP A 53 -1.63 -10.11 3.34
CA ASP A 53 -0.83 -11.20 2.81
C ASP A 53 -1.38 -11.67 1.46
N LEU A 54 -0.49 -12.00 0.53
CA LEU A 54 -0.81 -12.66 -0.73
C LEU A 54 -0.18 -14.07 -0.71
N PRO A 55 -0.89 -15.06 -0.14
CA PRO A 55 -0.31 -16.36 0.18
C PRO A 55 -0.08 -17.25 -1.05
N THR A 56 -0.88 -17.08 -2.11
CA THR A 56 -0.82 -17.91 -3.31
C THR A 56 -0.46 -17.09 -4.55
N LEU A 57 0.07 -17.75 -5.58
CA LEU A 57 0.30 -17.10 -6.88
C LEU A 57 -1.01 -16.63 -7.53
N ASP A 58 -2.13 -17.32 -7.27
CA ASP A 58 -3.45 -16.89 -7.73
C ASP A 58 -3.86 -15.57 -7.09
N ASP A 59 -3.60 -15.39 -5.79
CA ASP A 59 -3.83 -14.10 -5.12
C ASP A 59 -2.95 -13.00 -5.71
N VAL A 60 -1.68 -13.29 -5.96
CA VAL A 60 -0.73 -12.34 -6.58
C VAL A 60 -1.19 -11.92 -7.96
N THR A 61 -1.62 -12.89 -8.79
CA THR A 61 -2.13 -12.63 -10.14
C THR A 61 -3.40 -11.78 -10.09
N LYS A 62 -4.36 -12.13 -9.23
CA LYS A 62 -5.61 -11.37 -9.07
C LYS A 62 -5.37 -9.92 -8.62
N VAL A 63 -4.41 -9.73 -7.71
CA VAL A 63 -4.03 -8.39 -7.25
C VAL A 63 -3.34 -7.62 -8.38
N GLN A 64 -2.45 -8.24 -9.15
CA GLN A 64 -1.85 -7.62 -10.32
C GLN A 64 -2.91 -7.18 -11.33
N GLU A 65 -3.79 -8.09 -11.75
CA GLU A 65 -4.87 -7.80 -12.69
C GLU A 65 -5.78 -6.65 -12.22
N HIS A 66 -6.00 -6.55 -10.91
CA HIS A 66 -6.77 -5.45 -10.33
C HIS A 66 -5.97 -4.15 -10.32
N ASN A 67 -4.75 -4.17 -9.82
CA ASN A 67 -3.93 -2.98 -9.64
C ASN A 67 -3.50 -2.36 -10.96
N GLU A 68 -3.14 -3.20 -11.94
CA GLU A 68 -2.68 -2.76 -13.24
C GLU A 68 -3.83 -2.60 -14.27
N ARG A 69 -5.08 -2.85 -13.84
CA ARG A 69 -6.28 -2.80 -14.70
C ARG A 69 -6.16 -3.68 -15.93
N GLU A 70 -5.69 -4.92 -15.78
CA GLU A 70 -5.46 -5.88 -16.86
C GLU A 70 -6.71 -6.66 -17.30
N LYS A 71 -7.87 -6.44 -16.64
CA LYS A 71 -9.12 -7.13 -16.95
C LYS A 71 -9.99 -6.33 -17.93
N ASP A 72 -10.66 -7.04 -18.83
CA ASP A 72 -11.69 -6.46 -19.71
C ASP A 72 -12.94 -6.03 -18.94
N SER A 73 -13.22 -6.66 -17.79
CA SER A 73 -14.37 -6.35 -16.95
C SER A 73 -14.08 -6.60 -15.46
N TYR A 74 -14.74 -5.85 -14.60
CA TYR A 74 -14.62 -5.91 -13.16
C TYR A 74 -15.98 -6.19 -12.50
N SER A 75 -15.97 -7.03 -11.45
CA SER A 75 -17.16 -7.24 -10.62
C SER A 75 -17.50 -5.98 -9.81
N ASN A 76 -16.49 -5.18 -9.46
CA ASN A 76 -16.70 -3.86 -8.86
C ASN A 76 -17.23 -2.90 -9.92
N GLN A 77 -18.54 -2.60 -9.84
CA GLN A 77 -19.24 -1.69 -10.77
C GLN A 77 -18.88 -0.21 -10.58
N ASP A 78 -18.09 0.10 -9.56
CA ASP A 78 -17.62 1.47 -9.28
C ASP A 78 -16.38 1.82 -10.10
N ILE A 79 -15.70 0.81 -10.68
CA ILE A 79 -14.56 1.02 -11.58
C ILE A 79 -15.06 1.59 -12.90
N ASP A 80 -14.63 2.81 -13.20
CA ASP A 80 -14.87 3.50 -14.47
C ASP A 80 -13.62 3.38 -15.34
N THR A 81 -13.61 2.39 -16.22
CA THR A 81 -12.46 2.11 -17.09
C THR A 81 -12.12 3.27 -18.05
N THR A 82 -13.04 4.20 -18.28
CA THR A 82 -12.75 5.41 -19.07
C THR A 82 -11.83 6.37 -18.34
N GLN A 83 -11.75 6.25 -17.01
CA GLN A 83 -10.91 7.07 -16.12
C GLN A 83 -9.60 6.39 -15.72
N THR A 84 -9.32 5.17 -16.16
CA THR A 84 -8.09 4.43 -15.81
C THR A 84 -6.80 5.20 -16.14
N HIS A 85 -6.84 6.06 -17.15
CA HIS A 85 -5.72 6.95 -17.51
C HIS A 85 -5.35 7.94 -16.40
N ARG A 86 -6.20 8.14 -15.38
CA ARG A 86 -5.97 9.00 -14.21
C ARG A 86 -5.25 8.24 -13.07
N ASN A 87 -5.15 6.92 -13.15
CA ASN A 87 -4.38 6.15 -12.18
C ASN A 87 -2.91 6.55 -12.26
N VAL A 88 -2.27 6.67 -11.09
CA VAL A 88 -0.88 7.19 -11.00
C VAL A 88 0.03 6.11 -10.45
N HIS A 89 0.97 5.65 -11.26
CA HIS A 89 2.02 4.77 -10.79
C HIS A 89 3.17 5.59 -10.19
N PHE A 90 3.41 5.42 -8.91
CA PHE A 90 4.64 5.89 -8.25
C PHE A 90 5.80 4.93 -8.53
N LYS A 91 5.48 3.64 -8.66
CA LYS A 91 6.35 2.62 -9.21
C LYS A 91 5.57 1.71 -10.14
N LYS A 92 5.93 1.70 -11.42
CA LYS A 92 5.32 0.82 -12.42
C LYS A 92 6.05 -0.53 -12.44
N PRO A 93 5.34 -1.68 -12.47
CA PRO A 93 5.98 -2.98 -12.63
C PRO A 93 6.62 -3.08 -14.02
N THR A 94 7.73 -3.82 -14.10
CA THR A 94 8.48 -4.04 -15.36
C THR A 94 8.09 -5.36 -16.02
N ASP A 95 7.43 -6.25 -15.27
CA ASP A 95 6.93 -7.55 -15.71
C ASP A 95 5.82 -8.00 -14.75
N SER A 96 5.33 -9.22 -14.88
CA SER A 96 4.43 -9.80 -13.88
C SER A 96 5.11 -9.83 -12.50
N TYR A 97 4.32 -9.66 -11.44
CA TYR A 97 4.86 -9.65 -10.08
C TYR A 97 5.64 -10.93 -9.75
N ALA A 98 5.18 -12.08 -10.30
CA ALA A 98 5.87 -13.35 -10.13
C ALA A 98 7.22 -13.38 -10.87
N ALA A 99 7.28 -12.90 -12.12
CA ALA A 99 8.52 -12.83 -12.88
C ALA A 99 9.53 -11.86 -12.24
N MET A 100 9.06 -10.71 -11.73
CA MET A 100 9.92 -9.77 -10.99
C MET A 100 10.50 -10.41 -9.72
N PHE A 101 9.70 -11.20 -8.99
CA PHE A 101 10.19 -11.94 -7.82
C PHE A 101 11.30 -12.94 -8.18
N ASP A 102 11.09 -13.73 -9.25
CA ASP A 102 12.08 -14.70 -9.72
C ASP A 102 13.37 -13.99 -10.20
N GLN A 103 13.23 -12.85 -10.87
CA GLN A 103 14.37 -12.03 -11.27
C GLN A 103 15.14 -11.49 -10.06
N MET A 104 14.46 -11.02 -9.01
CA MET A 104 15.11 -10.56 -7.78
C MET A 104 15.91 -11.67 -7.09
N ILE A 105 15.46 -12.93 -7.17
CA ILE A 105 16.22 -14.09 -6.68
C ILE A 105 17.45 -14.34 -7.57
N ALA A 106 17.27 -14.32 -8.89
CA ALA A 106 18.34 -14.56 -9.85
C ALA A 106 19.46 -13.52 -9.72
N ASP A 107 19.09 -12.27 -9.48
CA ASP A 107 20.02 -11.13 -9.28
C ASP A 107 20.63 -11.09 -7.86
N GLY A 108 20.22 -11.98 -6.96
CA GLY A 108 20.70 -12.01 -5.58
C GLY A 108 20.22 -10.84 -4.71
N VAL A 109 19.21 -10.07 -5.16
CA VAL A 109 18.59 -8.98 -4.39
C VAL A 109 17.87 -9.51 -3.16
N ILE A 110 17.22 -10.67 -3.31
CA ILE A 110 16.52 -11.38 -2.22
C ILE A 110 16.95 -12.85 -2.18
N SER A 111 16.75 -13.48 -1.03
CA SER A 111 17.04 -14.88 -0.82
C SER A 111 15.85 -15.61 -0.22
N THR A 112 15.50 -16.76 -0.82
CA THR A 112 14.48 -17.69 -0.31
C THR A 112 15.10 -18.83 0.51
N ARG A 113 16.40 -18.77 0.82
CA ARG A 113 17.12 -19.79 1.56
C ARG A 113 16.52 -20.07 2.92
N GLY A 114 16.06 -21.31 3.11
CA GLY A 114 15.39 -21.74 4.33
C GLY A 114 13.94 -21.31 4.47
N LEU A 115 13.33 -20.78 3.41
CA LEU A 115 11.91 -20.48 3.34
C LEU A 115 11.14 -21.80 3.19
N LYS A 116 10.03 -21.94 3.91
CA LYS A 116 9.11 -23.07 3.75
C LYS A 116 8.35 -22.92 2.43
N ALA A 117 7.89 -24.04 1.87
CA ALA A 117 7.17 -24.05 0.59
C ALA A 117 5.86 -23.22 0.64
N ASP A 118 5.18 -23.27 1.78
CA ASP A 118 3.90 -22.58 2.08
C ASP A 118 4.09 -21.17 2.65
N ALA A 119 5.31 -20.67 2.72
CA ALA A 119 5.56 -19.34 3.29
C ALA A 119 5.02 -18.23 2.39
N VAL A 120 4.39 -17.24 3.01
CA VAL A 120 3.95 -16.01 2.34
C VAL A 120 5.16 -15.22 1.84
N LYS A 121 5.17 -14.93 0.54
CA LYS A 121 6.28 -14.27 -0.16
C LYS A 121 5.96 -12.84 -0.59
N TYR A 122 4.69 -12.51 -0.68
CA TYR A 122 4.21 -11.20 -1.15
C TYR A 122 3.27 -10.59 -0.12
N GLY A 123 3.29 -9.29 -0.05
CA GLY A 123 2.35 -8.50 0.73
C GLY A 123 1.86 -7.31 -0.05
N GLU A 124 0.72 -6.76 0.37
CA GLU A 124 0.18 -5.53 -0.16
C GLU A 124 -0.12 -4.57 0.98
N LEU A 125 0.42 -3.35 0.89
CA LEU A 125 -0.02 -2.23 1.72
C LEU A 125 -1.10 -1.47 0.96
N LEU A 126 -2.25 -1.29 1.59
CA LEU A 126 -3.33 -0.46 1.10
C LEU A 126 -3.46 0.78 1.98
N PHE A 127 -3.40 1.95 1.37
CA PHE A 127 -3.65 3.23 2.03
C PHE A 127 -4.94 3.83 1.46
N ASP A 128 -5.87 4.11 2.33
CA ASP A 128 -7.20 4.59 1.98
C ASP A 128 -7.59 5.78 2.86
N VAL A 129 -8.19 6.79 2.25
CA VAL A 129 -8.74 7.96 2.92
C VAL A 129 -10.12 8.23 2.34
N ASN A 130 -11.05 8.65 3.18
CA ASN A 130 -12.41 8.89 2.72
C ASN A 130 -12.47 9.93 1.58
N SER A 131 -13.35 9.70 0.60
CA SER A 131 -13.48 10.56 -0.58
C SER A 131 -13.83 12.01 -0.24
N ALA A 132 -14.54 12.25 0.87
CA ALA A 132 -14.91 13.59 1.30
C ALA A 132 -13.69 14.40 1.72
N TYR A 133 -12.68 13.77 2.29
CA TYR A 133 -11.42 14.43 2.63
C TYR A 133 -10.80 15.08 1.40
N PHE A 134 -10.56 14.29 0.37
CA PHE A 134 -9.95 14.78 -0.86
C PHE A 134 -10.84 15.79 -1.58
N HIS A 135 -12.14 15.53 -1.66
CA HIS A 135 -13.08 16.48 -2.25
C HIS A 135 -13.01 17.88 -1.59
N ASN A 136 -12.86 17.91 -0.26
CA ASN A 136 -12.79 19.18 0.49
C ASN A 136 -11.41 19.84 0.47
N HIS A 137 -10.34 19.12 0.07
CA HIS A 137 -8.95 19.61 0.14
C HIS A 137 -8.27 19.78 -1.22
N GLY A 138 -9.02 19.80 -2.31
CA GLY A 138 -8.46 20.04 -3.64
C GLY A 138 -8.50 18.85 -4.60
N GLY A 139 -9.22 17.78 -4.21
CA GLY A 139 -9.56 16.67 -5.10
C GLY A 139 -8.35 15.88 -5.57
N TYR A 140 -8.35 15.58 -6.86
CA TYR A 140 -7.37 14.70 -7.50
C TYR A 140 -5.90 15.16 -7.34
N GLU A 141 -5.62 16.44 -7.53
CA GLU A 141 -4.23 16.93 -7.45
C GLU A 141 -3.68 16.85 -6.02
N TYR A 142 -4.52 17.11 -5.03
CA TYR A 142 -4.14 16.93 -3.63
C TYR A 142 -3.97 15.45 -3.28
N ALA A 143 -4.83 14.56 -3.78
CA ALA A 143 -4.71 13.13 -3.58
C ALA A 143 -3.39 12.58 -4.14
N LYS A 144 -2.98 13.03 -5.34
CA LYS A 144 -1.68 12.66 -5.92
C LYS A 144 -0.52 13.01 -5.00
N GLN A 145 -0.50 14.23 -4.45
CA GLN A 145 0.56 14.67 -3.55
C GLN A 145 0.53 13.86 -2.25
N PHE A 146 -0.65 13.66 -1.67
CA PHE A 146 -0.84 12.88 -0.45
C PHE A 146 -0.32 11.45 -0.61
N TYR A 147 -0.70 10.78 -1.70
CA TYR A 147 -0.26 9.40 -1.95
C TYR A 147 1.19 9.30 -2.42
N ALA A 148 1.78 10.35 -2.98
CA ALA A 148 3.22 10.42 -3.21
C ALA A 148 3.99 10.39 -1.88
N ASP A 149 3.50 11.09 -0.87
CA ASP A 149 4.12 11.07 0.47
C ASP A 149 3.84 9.74 1.21
N ALA A 150 2.64 9.17 1.06
CA ALA A 150 2.33 7.83 1.56
C ALA A 150 3.22 6.76 0.91
N TYR A 151 3.53 6.88 -0.39
CA TYR A 151 4.48 5.98 -1.07
C TYR A 151 5.90 6.06 -0.47
N LYS A 152 6.39 7.26 -0.18
CA LYS A 152 7.70 7.43 0.50
C LYS A 152 7.71 6.72 1.87
N ALA A 153 6.62 6.89 2.64
CA ALA A 153 6.48 6.16 3.91
C ALA A 153 6.43 4.64 3.70
N ALA A 154 5.74 4.16 2.66
CA ALA A 154 5.72 2.74 2.32
C ALA A 154 7.12 2.22 1.97
N VAL A 155 7.94 2.97 1.24
CA VAL A 155 9.35 2.62 0.94
C VAL A 155 10.15 2.43 2.22
N GLU A 156 10.00 3.34 3.20
CA GLU A 156 10.66 3.23 4.50
C GLU A 156 10.16 2.01 5.29
N ILE A 157 8.85 1.78 5.34
CA ILE A 157 8.21 0.64 6.02
C ILE A 157 8.70 -0.68 5.42
N VAL A 158 8.73 -0.78 4.10
CA VAL A 158 9.18 -1.98 3.38
C VAL A 158 10.69 -2.19 3.55
N GLY A 159 11.46 -1.11 3.72
CA GLY A 159 12.92 -1.15 3.89
C GLY A 159 13.70 -0.95 2.60
N GLY A 160 13.06 -0.37 1.60
CA GLY A 160 13.70 0.02 0.34
C GLY A 160 12.80 -0.18 -0.87
N GLU A 161 12.91 0.74 -1.81
CA GLU A 161 12.12 0.74 -3.04
C GLU A 161 12.35 -0.51 -3.93
N GLN A 162 13.55 -1.10 -3.84
CA GLN A 162 13.90 -2.31 -4.59
C GLN A 162 13.04 -3.52 -4.22
N TYR A 163 12.38 -3.53 -3.06
CA TYR A 163 11.50 -4.60 -2.61
C TYR A 163 10.03 -4.37 -2.96
N ILE A 164 9.68 -3.22 -3.55
CA ILE A 164 8.34 -2.91 -4.03
C ILE A 164 8.24 -3.35 -5.49
N LEU A 165 7.20 -4.09 -5.83
CA LEU A 165 6.94 -4.55 -7.21
C LEU A 165 6.13 -3.53 -7.99
N SER A 166 5.10 -2.97 -7.36
CA SER A 166 4.23 -1.94 -7.92
C SER A 166 3.72 -1.01 -6.81
N ALA A 167 3.49 0.24 -7.17
CA ALA A 167 2.80 1.21 -6.34
C ALA A 167 1.91 2.09 -7.22
N VAL A 168 0.59 1.94 -7.10
CA VAL A 168 -0.39 2.63 -7.94
C VAL A 168 -1.48 3.28 -7.09
N MET A 169 -1.72 4.57 -7.31
CA MET A 169 -2.90 5.26 -6.84
C MET A 169 -4.04 5.04 -7.85
N HIS A 170 -5.12 4.40 -7.42
CA HIS A 170 -6.34 4.35 -8.21
C HIS A 170 -7.11 5.66 -8.09
N ALA A 171 -7.60 6.13 -9.23
CA ALA A 171 -8.39 7.34 -9.35
C ALA A 171 -9.58 7.15 -10.32
N ASP A 172 -9.92 5.90 -10.59
CA ASP A 172 -10.95 5.45 -11.52
C ASP A 172 -12.12 4.72 -10.82
N GLU A 173 -12.19 4.74 -9.49
CA GLU A 173 -13.30 4.15 -8.74
C GLU A 173 -14.28 5.25 -8.29
N ARG A 174 -15.51 5.21 -8.82
CA ARG A 174 -16.51 6.23 -8.57
C ARG A 174 -17.19 6.02 -7.22
N ASN A 175 -17.22 7.03 -6.38
CA ASN A 175 -18.05 7.05 -5.18
C ASN A 175 -19.48 7.47 -5.55
N ARG A 176 -20.33 6.49 -5.89
CA ARG A 176 -21.72 6.73 -6.34
C ARG A 176 -22.54 7.51 -5.35
N ALA A 177 -22.51 7.10 -4.08
CA ALA A 177 -23.32 7.74 -3.05
C ALA A 177 -22.97 9.23 -2.88
N MET A 178 -21.67 9.57 -2.93
CA MET A 178 -21.22 10.95 -2.84
C MET A 178 -21.51 11.71 -4.15
N SER A 179 -21.33 11.07 -5.31
CA SER A 179 -21.65 11.65 -6.61
C SER A 179 -23.13 12.03 -6.71
N GLU A 180 -24.03 11.12 -6.29
CA GLU A 180 -25.46 11.39 -6.25
C GLU A 180 -25.83 12.52 -5.28
N ALA A 181 -25.18 12.57 -4.12
CA ALA A 181 -25.46 13.59 -3.11
C ALA A 181 -25.02 14.99 -3.54
N LEU A 182 -23.94 15.09 -4.32
CA LEU A 182 -23.35 16.36 -4.75
C LEU A 182 -23.78 16.77 -6.16
N GLY A 183 -24.31 15.84 -6.98
CA GLY A 183 -24.69 16.09 -8.37
C GLY A 183 -23.49 16.23 -9.32
N GLU A 184 -22.32 15.73 -8.93
CA GLU A 184 -21.10 15.72 -9.73
C GLU A 184 -20.34 14.41 -9.53
N ASP A 185 -19.43 14.05 -10.44
CA ASP A 185 -18.63 12.83 -10.32
C ASP A 185 -17.56 12.97 -9.26
N VAL A 186 -17.63 12.10 -8.23
CA VAL A 186 -16.64 12.00 -7.17
C VAL A 186 -15.99 10.65 -7.24
N TYR A 187 -14.67 10.61 -7.23
CA TYR A 187 -13.87 9.40 -7.25
C TYR A 187 -13.26 9.12 -5.88
N HIS A 188 -13.11 7.84 -5.61
CA HIS A 188 -12.43 7.34 -4.42
C HIS A 188 -10.97 7.08 -4.75
N TYR A 189 -10.07 7.75 -4.03
CA TYR A 189 -8.63 7.61 -4.24
C TYR A 189 -8.03 6.74 -3.15
N HIS A 190 -7.23 5.76 -3.55
CA HIS A 190 -6.50 4.88 -2.64
C HIS A 190 -5.20 4.40 -3.30
N LEU A 191 -4.22 4.03 -2.48
CA LEU A 191 -2.91 3.60 -2.93
C LEU A 191 -2.68 2.14 -2.60
N HIS A 192 -2.35 1.35 -3.61
CA HIS A 192 -1.87 -0.02 -3.52
C HIS A 192 -0.35 -0.07 -3.63
N VAL A 193 0.32 -0.77 -2.73
CA VAL A 193 1.77 -1.00 -2.78
C VAL A 193 2.03 -2.49 -2.60
N VAL A 194 2.39 -3.18 -3.68
CA VAL A 194 2.74 -4.61 -3.65
C VAL A 194 4.24 -4.76 -3.44
N TYR A 195 4.63 -5.59 -2.47
CA TYR A 195 6.01 -5.68 -2.03
C TYR A 195 6.42 -7.09 -1.59
N ILE A 196 7.73 -7.30 -1.49
CA ILE A 196 8.32 -8.52 -0.93
C ILE A 196 8.76 -8.24 0.50
N PRO A 197 8.21 -8.97 1.51
CA PRO A 197 8.61 -8.81 2.91
C PRO A 197 9.98 -9.42 3.15
N VAL A 198 10.97 -8.58 3.45
CA VAL A 198 12.35 -9.00 3.63
C VAL A 198 12.92 -8.56 4.98
N VAL A 199 13.88 -9.34 5.47
CA VAL A 199 14.70 -8.99 6.63
C VAL A 199 16.17 -9.27 6.32
N GLU A 200 17.06 -8.48 6.91
CA GLU A 200 18.48 -8.82 6.90
C GLU A 200 18.74 -10.00 7.82
N LYS A 201 19.51 -10.97 7.36
CA LYS A 201 19.88 -12.16 8.11
C LYS A 201 21.35 -12.46 7.98
N GLN A 202 22.02 -12.56 9.11
CA GLN A 202 23.39 -13.02 9.19
C GLN A 202 23.42 -14.55 9.20
N ILE A 203 24.23 -15.11 8.32
CA ILE A 203 24.55 -16.55 8.28
C ILE A 203 25.90 -16.71 8.94
N LEU A 204 25.94 -17.50 10.01
CA LEU A 204 27.17 -17.73 10.74
C LEU A 204 27.92 -18.96 10.22
N TRP A 205 29.24 -18.95 10.35
CA TRP A 205 30.04 -20.16 10.17
C TRP A 205 29.59 -21.26 11.12
N SER A 206 29.48 -22.48 10.58
CA SER A 206 29.08 -23.65 11.35
C SER A 206 30.03 -23.90 12.54
N LYS A 207 29.49 -24.37 13.66
CA LYS A 207 30.29 -24.88 14.79
C LYS A 207 31.22 -26.05 14.39
N ARG A 208 30.98 -26.70 13.24
CA ARG A 208 31.80 -27.78 12.67
C ARG A 208 32.80 -27.26 11.63
N CYS A 209 32.97 -25.96 11.48
CA CYS A 209 33.99 -25.38 10.59
C CYS A 209 35.36 -25.91 10.97
N LYS A 210 36.17 -26.28 9.97
CA LYS A 210 37.56 -26.80 10.19
C LYS A 210 38.43 -25.74 10.84
N ASP A 211 38.27 -24.48 10.41
CA ASP A 211 38.90 -23.34 11.05
C ASP A 211 38.10 -22.93 12.27
N GLU A 212 38.70 -23.16 13.45
CA GLU A 212 38.04 -22.86 14.72
C GLU A 212 37.84 -21.37 14.96
N SER A 213 38.72 -20.52 14.41
CA SER A 213 38.63 -19.07 14.55
C SER A 213 37.41 -18.46 13.87
N LEU A 214 36.87 -19.13 12.86
CA LEU A 214 35.69 -18.72 12.13
C LEU A 214 34.37 -19.17 12.78
N ARG A 215 34.38 -20.15 13.66
CA ARG A 215 33.17 -20.73 14.26
C ARG A 215 32.34 -19.66 14.98
N GLY A 216 31.08 -19.50 14.54
CA GLY A 216 30.16 -18.52 15.12
C GLY A 216 30.36 -17.07 14.65
N THR A 217 31.38 -16.81 13.83
CA THR A 217 31.52 -15.50 13.18
C THR A 217 30.57 -15.40 11.97
N VAL A 218 30.30 -14.17 11.51
CA VAL A 218 29.45 -13.94 10.33
C VAL A 218 30.17 -14.42 9.09
N LYS A 219 29.53 -15.35 8.36
CA LYS A 219 29.99 -15.86 7.07
C LYS A 219 29.52 -14.98 5.91
N GLU A 220 28.24 -14.62 5.95
CA GLU A 220 27.58 -13.81 4.94
C GLU A 220 26.34 -13.14 5.54
N THR A 221 25.92 -12.03 4.96
CA THR A 221 24.64 -11.39 5.26
C THR A 221 23.76 -11.47 4.02
N ILE A 222 22.53 -11.93 4.17
CA ILE A 222 21.56 -12.07 3.09
C ILE A 222 20.29 -11.29 3.38
N THR A 223 19.63 -10.79 2.33
CA THR A 223 18.27 -10.27 2.39
C THR A 223 17.28 -11.42 2.25
N GLN A 224 16.81 -11.95 3.36
CA GLN A 224 15.91 -13.12 3.39
C GLN A 224 14.45 -12.69 3.27
N VAL A 225 13.70 -13.32 2.35
CA VAL A 225 12.24 -13.22 2.33
C VAL A 225 11.68 -13.82 3.62
N SER A 226 10.92 -13.03 4.38
CA SER A 226 10.32 -13.50 5.63
C SER A 226 9.19 -12.59 6.08
N ARG A 227 7.95 -12.98 5.82
CA ARG A 227 6.74 -12.26 6.24
C ARG A 227 6.65 -12.17 7.77
N SER A 228 6.81 -13.30 8.46
CA SER A 228 6.67 -13.36 9.91
C SER A 228 7.69 -12.49 10.66
N LYS A 229 8.97 -12.50 10.22
CA LYS A 229 10.02 -11.70 10.87
C LYS A 229 9.91 -10.21 10.53
N LYS A 230 9.47 -9.89 9.31
CA LYS A 230 9.28 -8.50 8.90
C LYS A 230 8.22 -7.80 9.77
N TRP A 231 7.16 -8.52 10.13
CA TRP A 231 6.00 -8.01 10.84
C TRP A 231 5.83 -8.62 12.24
N GLU A 232 6.91 -9.13 12.80
CA GLU A 232 6.92 -9.64 14.17
C GLU A 232 6.61 -8.49 15.15
N SER A 233 5.60 -8.70 16.01
CA SER A 233 5.27 -7.73 17.06
C SER A 233 6.48 -7.60 18.00
N LYS A 234 7.00 -6.42 18.13
CA LYS A 234 8.03 -6.07 19.12
C LYS A 234 7.40 -5.59 20.41
#